data_fb910672c39027a41243c07e1b3eacdb
#
_entry.id   fb910672c39027a41243c07e1b3eacdb
#
_cell.length_a   1.000
_cell.length_b   1.000
_cell.length_c   1.000
_cell.angle_alpha   90.00
_cell.angle_beta   90.00
_cell.angle_gamma   90.00
#
_symmetry.space_group_name_H-M   'P 1'
#
loop_
_entity.id
_entity.type
_entity.pdbx_description
1 polymer ?
#
loop_
_entity_poly.entity_id
_entity_poly.type
_entity_poly.pdbx_seq_one_letter_code
_entity_poly.pdbx_strand_id
1 'polypeptide(L)'
;LDGLREATAGANRITGQQKLEGKFDDVKLPYLGYADYQGGGVELKTKWDKGAGTDKPAASSLPKEIMWSHLTQIAGYWHMTDVWPTIVYANRLGYRVFKPTLEQLQAGVAAIREACMRRERLLAAASSPEELLRLCDPQWDHMYVWRDLPPAILEQAHKIWRS
;
A
#
# COMPACT_ATOMS: atom_id res chain seq x y z
N LEU A 1 -8.04 -13.92 19.86
CA LEU A 1 -8.06 -14.52 18.51
C LEU A 1 -9.49 -14.66 17.97
N ASP A 2 -10.50 -14.88 18.84
CA ASP A 2 -11.89 -15.12 18.40
C ASP A 2 -12.52 -13.89 17.74
N GLY A 3 -12.32 -12.70 18.28
CA GLY A 3 -12.80 -11.46 17.68
C GLY A 3 -12.19 -11.12 16.32
N LEU A 4 -10.94 -11.55 16.04
CA LEU A 4 -10.34 -11.39 14.72
C LEU A 4 -11.00 -12.35 13.72
N ARG A 5 -11.32 -13.59 14.14
CA ARG A 5 -12.08 -14.55 13.33
C ARG A 5 -13.48 -14.04 13.03
N GLU A 6 -14.15 -13.40 14.00
CA GLU A 6 -15.45 -12.79 13.82
C GLU A 6 -15.39 -11.60 12.83
N ALA A 7 -14.39 -10.72 12.97
CA ALA A 7 -14.18 -9.58 12.08
C ALA A 7 -13.85 -9.98 10.64
N THR A 8 -13.29 -11.19 10.44
CA THR A 8 -12.97 -11.76 9.13
C THR A 8 -13.95 -12.88 8.72
N ALA A 9 -15.01 -13.10 9.50
CA ALA A 9 -16.01 -14.12 9.20
C ALA A 9 -16.67 -13.85 7.84
N GLY A 10 -16.68 -14.88 6.99
CA GLY A 10 -17.17 -14.76 5.61
C GLY A 10 -16.14 -14.32 4.58
N ALA A 11 -14.95 -13.88 4.99
CA ALA A 11 -13.87 -13.61 4.07
C ALA A 11 -13.05 -14.89 3.82
N ASN A 12 -12.95 -15.30 2.57
CA ASN A 12 -12.15 -16.45 2.17
C ASN A 12 -10.67 -16.05 2.13
N ARG A 13 -9.90 -16.53 3.11
CA ARG A 13 -8.45 -16.42 3.06
C ARG A 13 -7.91 -17.36 2.00
N ILE A 14 -7.01 -16.86 1.17
CA ILE A 14 -6.35 -17.65 0.12
C ILE A 14 -4.97 -18.11 0.58
N THR A 15 -4.51 -19.23 0.03
CA THR A 15 -3.13 -19.67 0.21
C THR A 15 -2.23 -18.87 -0.73
N GLY A 16 -1.35 -18.06 -0.18
CA GLY A 16 -0.59 -17.06 -0.93
C GLY A 16 -1.40 -15.77 -1.12
N GLN A 17 -0.96 -14.93 -2.05
CA GLN A 17 -1.62 -13.66 -2.37
C GLN A 17 -2.32 -13.76 -3.73
N GLN A 18 -3.53 -13.24 -3.82
CA GLN A 18 -4.22 -13.07 -5.10
C GLN A 18 -3.68 -11.83 -5.80
N LYS A 19 -3.09 -12.02 -6.98
CA LYS A 19 -2.76 -10.90 -7.86
C LYS A 19 -4.04 -10.31 -8.42
N LEU A 20 -4.22 -9.02 -8.23
CA LEU A 20 -5.29 -8.22 -8.80
C LEU A 20 -4.69 -7.24 -9.80
N GLU A 21 -5.41 -6.96 -10.87
CA GLU A 21 -4.97 -6.04 -11.91
C GLU A 21 -6.12 -5.08 -12.24
N GLY A 22 -5.82 -3.78 -12.22
CA GLY A 22 -6.74 -2.71 -12.57
C GLY A 22 -6.17 -1.79 -13.63
N LYS A 23 -7.06 -1.20 -14.41
CA LYS A 23 -6.71 -0.24 -15.45
C LYS A 23 -7.74 0.87 -15.50
N PHE A 24 -7.29 2.08 -15.75
CA PHE A 24 -8.16 3.21 -16.10
C PHE A 24 -8.15 3.40 -17.62
N ASP A 25 -9.27 3.83 -18.20
CA ASP A 25 -9.42 3.96 -19.65
C ASP A 25 -8.43 4.94 -20.28
N ASP A 26 -8.03 5.97 -19.53
CA ASP A 26 -7.10 7.00 -19.95
C ASP A 26 -5.65 6.75 -19.54
N VAL A 27 -5.33 5.54 -19.05
CA VAL A 27 -3.98 5.12 -18.63
C VAL A 27 -3.56 3.89 -19.44
N LYS A 28 -2.36 3.91 -20.00
CA LYS A 28 -1.87 2.81 -20.86
C LYS A 28 -1.49 1.57 -20.06
N LEU A 29 -0.78 1.77 -18.93
CA LEU A 29 -0.26 0.68 -18.11
C LEU A 29 -1.18 0.38 -16.94
N PRO A 30 -1.45 -0.90 -16.66
CA PRO A 30 -2.23 -1.30 -15.49
C PRO A 30 -1.52 -0.96 -14.19
N TYR A 31 -2.27 -0.99 -13.09
CA TYR A 31 -1.73 -1.06 -11.75
C TYR A 31 -2.07 -2.41 -11.11
N LEU A 32 -1.23 -2.84 -10.18
CA LEU A 32 -1.31 -4.17 -9.59
C LEU A 32 -1.55 -4.06 -8.09
N GLY A 33 -2.26 -5.03 -7.54
CA GLY A 33 -2.41 -5.26 -6.11
C GLY A 33 -2.26 -6.74 -5.78
N TYR A 34 -1.93 -7.03 -4.52
CA TYR A 34 -1.83 -8.38 -3.99
C TYR A 34 -2.65 -8.47 -2.71
N ALA A 35 -3.72 -9.24 -2.76
CA ALA A 35 -4.67 -9.39 -1.66
C ALA A 35 -4.49 -10.72 -0.93
N ASP A 36 -4.53 -10.68 0.41
CA ASP A 36 -4.45 -11.88 1.26
C ASP A 36 -5.79 -12.61 1.39
N TYR A 37 -6.89 -11.95 1.01
CA TYR A 37 -8.24 -12.47 1.00
C TYR A 37 -8.87 -12.35 -0.39
N GLN A 38 -9.75 -13.27 -0.71
CA GLN A 38 -10.42 -13.32 -2.02
C GLN A 38 -11.08 -11.97 -2.37
N GLY A 39 -10.76 -11.45 -3.54
CA GLY A 39 -11.28 -10.18 -4.04
C GLY A 39 -10.86 -8.95 -3.24
N GLY A 40 -9.90 -9.06 -2.29
CA GLY A 40 -9.50 -7.94 -1.45
C GLY A 40 -10.57 -7.48 -0.45
N GLY A 41 -11.56 -8.33 -0.16
CA GLY A 41 -12.69 -8.00 0.72
C GLY A 41 -12.29 -7.74 2.19
N VAL A 42 -11.12 -8.21 2.61
CA VAL A 42 -10.53 -7.90 3.93
C VAL A 42 -9.06 -7.57 3.77
N GLU A 43 -8.63 -6.51 4.44
CA GLU A 43 -7.22 -6.14 4.60
C GLU A 43 -6.86 -6.16 6.08
N LEU A 44 -5.86 -6.94 6.47
CA LEU A 44 -5.39 -7.06 7.84
C LEU A 44 -4.06 -6.32 8.02
N LYS A 45 -4.03 -5.35 8.92
CA LYS A 45 -2.83 -4.60 9.32
C LYS A 45 -2.47 -4.90 10.77
N THR A 46 -1.38 -5.61 10.97
CA THR A 46 -0.86 -5.88 12.32
C THR A 46 0.08 -4.78 12.78
N LYS A 47 0.03 -4.45 14.07
CA LYS A 47 0.93 -3.50 14.72
C LYS A 47 1.81 -4.26 15.72
N TRP A 48 3.13 -4.19 15.51
CA TRP A 48 4.12 -4.73 16.44
C TRP A 48 4.20 -3.89 17.71
N ASP A 49 4.62 -4.51 18.79
CA ASP A 49 4.89 -3.80 20.03
C ASP A 49 6.02 -2.77 19.85
N LYS A 50 5.86 -1.61 20.46
CA LYS A 50 6.93 -0.63 20.58
C LYS A 50 8.00 -1.19 21.52
N GLY A 51 9.27 -1.07 21.13
CA GLY A 51 10.38 -1.62 21.91
C GLY A 51 10.40 -3.15 21.91
N ALA A 52 9.93 -3.81 20.85
CA ALA A 52 10.13 -5.25 20.67
C ALA A 52 11.64 -5.57 20.78
N GLY A 53 12.00 -6.49 21.70
CA GLY A 53 13.40 -6.79 22.03
C GLY A 53 13.97 -6.00 23.22
N THR A 54 13.21 -5.09 23.83
CA THR A 54 13.57 -4.42 25.10
C THR A 54 12.89 -5.10 26.30
N ASP A 55 13.37 -4.79 27.51
CA ASP A 55 12.81 -5.34 28.76
C ASP A 55 11.36 -4.91 29.05
N LYS A 56 10.85 -3.88 28.37
CA LYS A 56 9.49 -3.35 28.56
C LYS A 56 8.79 -3.08 27.23
N PRO A 57 8.44 -4.10 26.44
CA PRO A 57 7.67 -3.90 25.24
C PRO A 57 6.25 -3.41 25.56
N ALA A 58 5.82 -2.33 24.91
CA ALA A 58 4.47 -1.80 25.04
C ALA A 58 3.67 -2.04 23.76
N ALA A 59 2.40 -2.44 23.87
CA ALA A 59 1.55 -2.57 22.69
C ALA A 59 1.41 -1.23 21.96
N SER A 60 1.60 -1.25 20.64
CA SER A 60 1.37 -0.07 19.82
C SER A 60 -0.12 0.29 19.82
N SER A 61 -0.44 1.58 19.85
CA SER A 61 -1.81 2.05 19.71
C SER A 61 -2.37 1.70 18.32
N LEU A 62 -3.61 1.24 18.28
CA LEU A 62 -4.32 1.02 17.02
C LEU A 62 -4.83 2.36 16.45
N PRO A 63 -4.80 2.55 15.11
CA PRO A 63 -5.37 3.74 14.48
C PRO A 63 -6.83 3.96 14.90
N LYS A 64 -7.23 5.23 15.03
CA LYS A 64 -8.61 5.61 15.35
C LYS A 64 -9.49 5.72 14.10
N GLU A 65 -8.87 5.80 12.93
CA GLU A 65 -9.49 5.91 11.61
C GLU A 65 -8.67 5.14 10.58
N ILE A 66 -9.18 5.01 9.37
CA ILE A 66 -8.44 4.37 8.27
C ILE A 66 -7.30 5.32 7.86
N MET A 67 -6.07 4.81 7.91
CA MET A 67 -4.90 5.55 7.42
C MET A 67 -4.98 5.71 5.90
N TRP A 68 -4.64 6.90 5.40
CA TRP A 68 -4.75 7.22 3.97
C TRP A 68 -4.04 6.21 3.05
N SER A 69 -2.83 5.78 3.38
CA SER A 69 -2.09 4.78 2.60
C SER A 69 -2.80 3.43 2.53
N HIS A 70 -3.49 3.04 3.60
CA HIS A 70 -4.27 1.80 3.62
C HIS A 70 -5.62 1.98 2.92
N LEU A 71 -6.21 3.18 3.01
CA LEU A 71 -7.44 3.51 2.28
C LEU A 71 -7.21 3.43 0.76
N THR A 72 -6.12 4.00 0.25
CA THR A 72 -5.78 3.90 -1.17
C THR A 72 -5.56 2.45 -1.61
N GLN A 73 -4.93 1.62 -0.79
CA GLN A 73 -4.75 0.20 -1.09
C GLN A 73 -6.09 -0.52 -1.25
N ILE A 74 -7.00 -0.40 -0.26
CA ILE A 74 -8.30 -1.09 -0.31
C ILE A 74 -9.25 -0.48 -1.34
N ALA A 75 -9.14 0.81 -1.64
CA ALA A 75 -9.85 1.45 -2.74
C ALA A 75 -9.42 0.89 -4.11
N GLY A 76 -8.12 0.59 -4.26
CA GLY A 76 -7.61 -0.11 -5.43
C GLY A 76 -8.20 -1.50 -5.58
N TYR A 77 -8.29 -2.28 -4.51
CA TYR A 77 -8.94 -3.60 -4.54
C TYR A 77 -10.41 -3.50 -4.92
N TRP A 78 -11.14 -2.57 -4.29
CA TRP A 78 -12.54 -2.32 -4.64
C TRP A 78 -12.71 -1.96 -6.12
N HIS A 79 -11.89 -1.08 -6.67
CA HIS A 79 -11.95 -0.69 -8.08
C HIS A 79 -11.68 -1.88 -9.03
N MET A 80 -10.84 -2.84 -8.61
CA MET A 80 -10.50 -4.02 -9.42
C MET A 80 -11.54 -5.14 -9.34
N THR A 81 -12.34 -5.20 -8.27
CA THR A 81 -13.14 -6.40 -7.96
C THR A 81 -14.61 -6.13 -7.65
N ASP A 82 -15.01 -4.88 -7.45
CA ASP A 82 -16.32 -4.46 -6.91
C ASP A 82 -16.66 -5.04 -5.53
N VAL A 83 -15.71 -5.71 -4.86
CA VAL A 83 -15.90 -6.26 -3.52
C VAL A 83 -15.70 -5.15 -2.49
N TRP A 84 -16.73 -4.85 -1.67
CA TRP A 84 -16.64 -3.82 -0.63
C TRP A 84 -15.63 -4.22 0.44
N PRO A 85 -14.55 -3.45 0.65
CA PRO A 85 -13.50 -3.87 1.55
C PRO A 85 -13.79 -3.56 3.01
N THR A 86 -13.19 -4.35 3.89
CA THR A 86 -13.11 -4.10 5.32
C THR A 86 -11.63 -4.07 5.72
N ILE A 87 -11.21 -3.09 6.50
CA ILE A 87 -9.86 -3.07 7.06
C ILE A 87 -9.87 -3.37 8.55
N VAL A 88 -8.97 -4.23 8.97
CA VAL A 88 -8.80 -4.64 10.37
C VAL A 88 -7.40 -4.25 10.83
N TYR A 89 -7.32 -3.41 11.84
CA TYR A 89 -6.08 -3.14 12.56
C TYR A 89 -6.03 -4.00 13.81
N ALA A 90 -4.95 -4.74 14.00
CA ALA A 90 -4.79 -5.61 15.14
C ALA A 90 -3.42 -5.42 15.83
N ASN A 91 -3.39 -5.60 17.15
CA ASN A 91 -2.19 -5.75 17.96
C ASN A 91 -2.40 -6.89 18.95
N ARG A 92 -1.45 -7.14 19.87
CA ARG A 92 -1.57 -8.21 20.88
C ARG A 92 -2.69 -8.00 21.93
N LEU A 93 -3.21 -6.76 22.06
CA LEU A 93 -4.23 -6.43 23.06
C LEU A 93 -5.65 -6.40 22.47
N GLY A 94 -5.78 -6.29 21.14
CA GLY A 94 -7.09 -6.21 20.51
C GLY A 94 -7.05 -5.83 19.03
N TYR A 95 -8.21 -5.48 18.52
CA TYR A 95 -8.37 -5.10 17.13
C TYR A 95 -9.41 -3.99 16.96
N ARG A 96 -9.39 -3.33 15.81
CA ARG A 96 -10.40 -2.38 15.33
C ARG A 96 -10.76 -2.69 13.90
N VAL A 97 -12.06 -2.62 13.60
CA VAL A 97 -12.61 -2.88 12.26
C VAL A 97 -13.16 -1.59 11.70
N PHE A 98 -12.83 -1.30 10.45
CA PHE A 98 -13.35 -0.14 9.74
C PHE A 98 -13.91 -0.57 8.38
N LYS A 99 -15.05 0.01 8.02
CA LYS A 99 -15.62 -0.06 6.68
C LYS A 99 -15.55 1.33 6.06
N PRO A 100 -14.87 1.52 4.92
CA PRO A 100 -14.80 2.81 4.28
C PRO A 100 -16.17 3.23 3.74
N THR A 101 -16.40 4.53 3.63
CA THR A 101 -17.56 5.08 2.91
C THR A 101 -17.30 5.02 1.40
N LEU A 102 -18.36 5.16 0.59
CA LEU A 102 -18.22 5.26 -0.87
C LEU A 102 -17.33 6.45 -1.26
N GLU A 103 -17.52 7.60 -0.61
CA GLU A 103 -16.73 8.80 -0.86
C GLU A 103 -15.23 8.57 -0.58
N GLN A 104 -14.91 7.89 0.52
CA GLN A 104 -13.52 7.51 0.83
C GLN A 104 -12.92 6.59 -0.23
N LEU A 105 -13.66 5.59 -0.69
CA LEU A 105 -13.21 4.69 -1.75
C LEU A 105 -13.00 5.44 -3.06
N GLN A 106 -13.93 6.30 -3.45
CA GLN A 106 -13.80 7.12 -4.66
C GLN A 106 -12.60 8.07 -4.59
N ALA A 107 -12.37 8.71 -3.45
CA ALA A 107 -11.17 9.54 -3.24
C ALA A 107 -9.87 8.73 -3.35
N GLY A 108 -9.84 7.51 -2.81
CA GLY A 108 -8.70 6.61 -2.93
C GLY A 108 -8.44 6.19 -4.39
N VAL A 109 -9.50 5.84 -5.13
CA VAL A 109 -9.40 5.51 -6.57
C VAL A 109 -8.91 6.70 -7.39
N ALA A 110 -9.41 7.91 -7.12
CA ALA A 110 -8.96 9.13 -7.79
C ALA A 110 -7.46 9.38 -7.57
N ALA A 111 -6.98 9.17 -6.35
CA ALA A 111 -5.54 9.30 -6.04
C ALA A 111 -4.68 8.27 -6.78
N ILE A 112 -5.15 7.01 -6.89
CA ILE A 112 -4.46 5.98 -7.67
C ILE A 112 -4.40 6.38 -9.15
N ARG A 113 -5.53 6.82 -9.72
CA ARG A 113 -5.59 7.27 -11.12
C ARG A 113 -4.62 8.40 -11.39
N GLU A 114 -4.57 9.41 -10.51
CA GLU A 114 -3.62 10.52 -10.64
C GLU A 114 -2.16 10.05 -10.58
N ALA A 115 -1.83 9.13 -9.67
CA ALA A 115 -0.50 8.52 -9.59
C ALA A 115 -0.14 7.75 -10.88
N CYS A 116 -1.09 7.01 -11.45
CA CYS A 116 -0.91 6.33 -12.73
C CYS A 116 -0.68 7.32 -13.88
N MET A 117 -1.46 8.41 -13.95
CA MET A 117 -1.27 9.46 -14.96
C MET A 117 0.07 10.16 -14.82
N ARG A 118 0.53 10.42 -13.58
CA ARG A 118 1.87 10.98 -13.35
C ARG A 118 2.96 10.05 -13.88
N ARG A 119 2.86 8.75 -13.59
CA ARG A 119 3.76 7.72 -14.12
C ARG A 119 3.81 7.76 -15.67
N GLU A 120 2.65 7.79 -16.33
CA GLU A 120 2.57 7.86 -17.80
C GLU A 120 3.25 9.11 -18.35
N ARG A 121 3.05 10.27 -17.72
CA ARG A 121 3.69 11.53 -18.14
C ARG A 121 5.22 11.44 -18.02
N LEU A 122 5.73 10.89 -16.93
CA LEU A 122 7.17 10.70 -16.73
C LEU A 122 7.75 9.75 -17.77
N LEU A 123 7.07 8.63 -18.05
CA LEU A 123 7.48 7.67 -19.06
C LEU A 123 7.44 8.26 -20.48
N ALA A 124 6.46 9.12 -20.77
CA ALA A 124 6.34 9.77 -22.06
C ALA A 124 7.35 10.92 -22.26
N ALA A 125 7.78 11.56 -21.17
CA ALA A 125 8.76 12.65 -21.20
C ALA A 125 10.21 12.17 -21.32
N ALA A 126 10.50 10.92 -20.94
CA ALA A 126 11.86 10.37 -20.97
C ALA A 126 12.12 9.61 -22.25
N SER A 127 13.24 9.89 -22.92
CA SER A 127 13.70 9.16 -24.09
C SER A 127 14.64 8.00 -23.77
N SER A 128 15.14 7.93 -22.52
CA SER A 128 16.02 6.88 -22.01
C SER A 128 15.78 6.62 -20.51
N PRO A 129 16.21 5.45 -19.98
CA PRO A 129 16.17 5.20 -18.54
C PRO A 129 16.91 6.23 -17.70
N GLU A 130 18.04 6.74 -18.18
CA GLU A 130 18.85 7.76 -17.50
C GLU A 130 18.13 9.10 -17.43
N GLU A 131 17.41 9.47 -18.49
CA GLU A 131 16.58 10.67 -18.50
C GLU A 131 15.38 10.53 -17.57
N LEU A 132 14.72 9.35 -17.56
CA LEU A 132 13.64 9.06 -16.62
C LEU A 132 14.08 9.23 -15.18
N LEU A 133 15.25 8.69 -14.81
CA LEU A 133 15.80 8.85 -13.47
C LEU A 133 16.00 10.31 -13.07
N ARG A 134 16.44 11.18 -14.01
CA ARG A 134 16.61 12.61 -13.74
C ARG A 134 15.29 13.37 -13.58
N LEU A 135 14.21 12.88 -14.19
CA LEU A 135 12.86 13.44 -14.04
C LEU A 135 12.17 13.00 -12.74
N CYS A 136 12.68 11.97 -12.08
CA CYS A 136 12.14 11.49 -10.81
C CYS A 136 12.81 12.21 -9.65
N ASP A 137 12.01 12.64 -8.66
CA ASP A 137 12.52 13.17 -7.40
C ASP A 137 12.57 12.06 -6.34
N PRO A 138 13.75 11.61 -5.91
CA PRO A 138 13.86 10.50 -4.99
C PRO A 138 13.52 10.95 -3.57
N GLN A 139 12.65 10.19 -2.91
CA GLN A 139 12.36 10.38 -1.48
C GLN A 139 13.47 9.73 -0.65
N TRP A 140 14.55 10.45 -0.38
CA TRP A 140 15.75 9.95 0.31
C TRP A 140 15.50 9.45 1.74
N ASP A 141 14.46 9.95 2.40
CA ASP A 141 14.01 9.55 3.74
C ASP A 141 13.13 8.30 3.74
N HIS A 142 12.83 7.72 2.59
CA HIS A 142 11.98 6.53 2.48
C HIS A 142 12.71 5.28 2.95
N MET A 143 12.47 4.90 4.22
CA MET A 143 13.22 3.86 4.92
C MET A 143 13.22 2.47 4.25
N TYR A 144 12.19 2.13 3.49
CA TYR A 144 12.11 0.81 2.83
C TYR A 144 12.79 0.77 1.46
N VAL A 145 13.02 1.91 0.83
CA VAL A 145 13.65 1.97 -0.49
C VAL A 145 15.16 1.98 -0.38
N TRP A 146 15.71 2.77 0.55
CA TRP A 146 17.14 3.06 0.60
C TRP A 146 17.91 2.27 1.65
N ARG A 147 17.25 1.84 2.74
CA ARG A 147 17.90 1.28 3.92
C ARG A 147 18.76 0.05 3.64
N ASP A 148 18.26 -0.85 2.82
CA ASP A 148 18.87 -2.17 2.62
C ASP A 148 19.53 -2.32 1.24
N LEU A 149 19.76 -1.19 0.52
CA LEU A 149 20.41 -1.20 -0.77
C LEU A 149 21.94 -1.38 -0.62
N PRO A 150 22.58 -2.15 -1.54
CA PRO A 150 24.03 -2.24 -1.61
C PRO A 150 24.68 -0.85 -1.75
N PRO A 151 25.83 -0.58 -1.08
CA PRO A 151 26.50 0.71 -1.14
C PRO A 151 26.78 1.21 -2.56
N ALA A 152 27.14 0.32 -3.48
CA ALA A 152 27.38 0.65 -4.88
C ALA A 152 26.12 1.23 -5.58
N ILE A 153 24.93 0.71 -5.27
CA ILE A 153 23.65 1.23 -5.80
C ILE A 153 23.34 2.60 -5.23
N LEU A 154 23.55 2.79 -3.90
CA LEU A 154 23.39 4.09 -3.25
C LEU A 154 24.33 5.14 -3.84
N GLU A 155 25.60 4.79 -4.09
CA GLU A 155 26.56 5.69 -4.73
C GLU A 155 26.13 6.10 -6.14
N GLN A 156 25.66 5.15 -6.94
CA GLN A 156 25.11 5.46 -8.27
C GLN A 156 23.87 6.36 -8.19
N ALA A 157 22.94 6.10 -7.26
CA ALA A 157 21.78 6.93 -7.04
C ALA A 157 22.19 8.37 -6.67
N HIS A 158 23.16 8.54 -5.76
CA HIS A 158 23.67 9.86 -5.40
C HIS A 158 24.33 10.59 -6.58
N LYS A 159 25.05 9.89 -7.46
CA LYS A 159 25.63 10.50 -8.68
C LYS A 159 24.55 10.99 -9.65
N ILE A 160 23.40 10.28 -9.73
CA ILE A 160 22.32 10.66 -10.67
C ILE A 160 21.53 11.86 -10.14
N TRP A 161 21.19 11.89 -8.86
CA TRP A 161 20.24 12.85 -8.29
C TRP A 161 20.87 14.00 -7.49
N ARG A 162 22.17 13.96 -7.22
CA ARG A 162 22.89 15.03 -6.50
C ARG A 162 23.97 15.72 -7.33
N SER A 163 24.04 15.39 -8.64
CA SER A 163 24.97 16.04 -9.59
C SER A 163 24.43 17.37 -10.09
#